data_8566cf2a35ddcdd5b8fb2ff2903cf8ce
#
_entry.id   8566cf2a35ddcdd5b8fb2ff2903cf8ce
#
_cell.length_a   1.000
_cell.length_b   1.000
_cell.length_c   1.000
_cell.angle_alpha   90.00
_cell.angle_beta   90.00
_cell.angle_gamma   90.00
#
_symmetry.space_group_name_H-M   'P 1'
#
loop_
_entity.id
_entity.type
_entity.pdbx_description
1 polymer ?
#
loop_
_entity_poly.entity_id
_entity_poly.type
_entity_poly.pdbx_seq_one_letter_code
_entity_poly.pdbx_strand_id
1 'polypeptide(L)'
;MNLIKKSLTICLWFDGQKYFARGLPGECVEGDAPALSEAKRWLDVYFTGKEPDFLPPLHPVGSPFRQSVWEILLRIPYGRTVTYGEIARRLAEKSGRARVSAQAVGGAVGHNEISILIPCHRVVGTGGSLTGYAGGIDKKVRLLELEGADMRDLFVPKKGTAL
;
A
#
# COMPACT_ATOMS: atom_id res chain seq x y z
N MET A 1 -27.72 -8.24 -20.42
CA MET A 1 -27.51 -6.95 -19.73
C MET A 1 -26.18 -7.01 -19.03
N ASN A 2 -25.11 -6.59 -19.74
CA ASN A 2 -23.73 -6.71 -19.27
C ASN A 2 -23.41 -5.56 -18.31
N LEU A 3 -23.36 -5.86 -17.03
CA LEU A 3 -22.76 -4.98 -16.02
C LEU A 3 -21.26 -4.95 -16.27
N ILE A 4 -20.79 -3.89 -16.92
CA ILE A 4 -19.37 -3.57 -17.02
C ILE A 4 -18.90 -3.32 -15.58
N LYS A 5 -18.14 -4.27 -15.01
CA LYS A 5 -17.39 -4.07 -13.80
C LYS A 5 -16.29 -3.04 -14.09
N LYS A 6 -16.59 -1.77 -13.89
CA LYS A 6 -15.56 -0.74 -13.87
C LYS A 6 -14.71 -0.97 -12.62
N SER A 7 -13.50 -1.44 -12.80
CA SER A 7 -12.50 -1.47 -11.76
C SER A 7 -12.20 -0.04 -11.35
N LEU A 8 -12.54 0.34 -10.13
CA LEU A 8 -12.23 1.65 -9.59
C LEU A 8 -10.84 1.58 -8.97
N THR A 9 -9.86 2.12 -9.67
CA THR A 9 -8.52 2.33 -9.13
C THR A 9 -8.54 3.62 -8.32
N ILE A 10 -8.51 3.51 -6.99
CA ILE A 10 -8.47 4.66 -6.10
C ILE A 10 -7.01 4.92 -5.72
N CYS A 11 -6.38 5.91 -6.34
CA CYS A 11 -5.17 6.53 -5.80
C CYS A 11 -5.60 7.62 -4.84
N LEU A 12 -5.60 7.35 -3.55
CA LEU A 12 -5.97 8.32 -2.55
C LEU A 12 -4.78 9.23 -2.23
N TRP A 13 -4.94 10.51 -2.54
CA TRP A 13 -4.05 11.58 -2.09
C TRP A 13 -4.76 12.34 -0.97
N PHE A 14 -4.08 12.54 0.14
CA PHE A 14 -4.56 13.34 1.25
C PHE A 14 -3.72 14.62 1.37
N ASP A 15 -4.37 15.79 1.22
CA ASP A 15 -3.75 17.10 1.40
C ASP A 15 -4.01 17.71 2.78
N GLY A 16 -4.61 16.96 3.68
CA GLY A 16 -5.06 17.42 5.00
C GLY A 16 -6.53 17.86 5.05
N GLN A 17 -7.20 18.00 3.91
CA GLN A 17 -8.62 18.39 3.84
C GLN A 17 -9.47 17.60 2.86
N LYS A 18 -8.88 16.99 1.81
CA LYS A 18 -9.63 16.27 0.78
C LYS A 18 -8.91 15.00 0.32
N TYR A 19 -9.68 13.97 0.03
CA TYR A 19 -9.23 12.77 -0.65
C TYR A 19 -9.34 12.96 -2.16
N PHE A 20 -8.27 12.72 -2.88
CA PHE A 20 -8.28 12.73 -4.33
C PHE A 20 -8.14 11.30 -4.85
N ALA A 21 -9.09 10.86 -5.66
CA ALA A 21 -8.94 9.66 -6.45
C ALA A 21 -8.31 10.04 -7.79
N ARG A 22 -7.14 9.53 -8.11
CA ARG A 22 -6.59 9.66 -9.46
C ARG A 22 -7.24 8.60 -10.33
N GLY A 23 -8.26 8.99 -11.07
CA GLY A 23 -8.87 8.17 -12.11
C GLY A 23 -7.93 8.00 -13.31
N LEU A 24 -8.16 6.94 -14.08
CA LEU A 24 -7.67 6.84 -15.45
C LEU A 24 -8.12 8.09 -16.25
N PRO A 25 -7.38 8.53 -17.26
CA PRO A 25 -7.74 9.71 -18.04
C PRO A 25 -9.13 9.51 -18.66
N GLY A 26 -10.07 10.36 -18.26
CA GLY A 26 -11.47 10.35 -18.69
C GLY A 26 -12.44 10.10 -17.54
N GLU A 27 -13.01 11.19 -17.02
CA GLU A 27 -14.15 11.27 -16.12
C GLU A 27 -14.02 10.62 -14.72
N CYS A 28 -13.73 11.45 -13.71
CA CYS A 28 -14.12 11.15 -12.35
C CYS A 28 -15.65 11.19 -12.27
N VAL A 29 -16.28 10.06 -12.05
CA VAL A 29 -17.70 10.00 -11.74
C VAL A 29 -17.82 10.07 -10.22
N GLU A 30 -18.34 11.17 -9.69
CA GLU A 30 -18.86 11.19 -8.33
C GLU A 30 -20.05 10.24 -8.25
N GLY A 31 -19.97 9.24 -7.42
CA GLY A 31 -21.05 8.27 -7.25
C GLY A 31 -20.90 7.52 -5.93
N ASP A 32 -22.04 7.32 -5.27
CA ASP A 32 -22.18 6.55 -4.03
C ASP A 32 -22.11 5.04 -4.31
N ALA A 33 -20.92 4.55 -4.72
CA ALA A 33 -20.72 3.12 -4.74
C ALA A 33 -20.48 2.62 -3.30
N PRO A 34 -21.18 1.55 -2.85
CA PRO A 34 -21.03 1.03 -1.48
C PRO A 34 -19.57 0.79 -1.06
N ALA A 35 -18.73 0.30 -1.97
CA ALA A 35 -17.30 0.09 -1.74
C ALA A 35 -16.54 1.40 -1.45
N LEU A 36 -16.96 2.53 -2.03
CA LEU A 36 -16.37 3.84 -1.76
C LEU A 36 -16.75 4.34 -0.37
N SER A 37 -18.02 4.19 0.01
CA SER A 37 -18.50 4.57 1.34
C SER A 37 -17.80 3.75 2.43
N GLU A 38 -17.58 2.46 2.21
CA GLU A 38 -16.82 1.60 3.13
C GLU A 38 -15.34 2.00 3.19
N ALA A 39 -14.70 2.27 2.04
CA ALA A 39 -13.33 2.74 2.01
C ALA A 39 -13.16 4.09 2.74
N LYS A 40 -14.12 5.02 2.53
CA LYS A 40 -14.14 6.30 3.25
C LYS A 40 -14.25 6.07 4.76
N ARG A 41 -15.20 5.26 5.23
CA ARG A 41 -15.37 4.94 6.65
C ARG A 41 -14.10 4.33 7.23
N TRP A 42 -13.44 3.43 6.50
CA TRP A 42 -12.18 2.82 6.90
C TRP A 42 -11.09 3.87 7.10
N LEU A 43 -10.95 4.79 6.13
CA LEU A 43 -9.97 5.87 6.17
C LEU A 43 -10.27 6.89 7.28
N ASP A 44 -11.54 7.20 7.51
CA ASP A 44 -11.95 8.09 8.61
C ASP A 44 -11.50 7.52 9.97
N VAL A 45 -11.63 6.20 10.19
CA VAL A 45 -11.10 5.53 11.39
C VAL A 45 -9.57 5.51 11.39
N TYR A 46 -8.94 5.12 10.27
CA TYR A 46 -7.50 5.01 10.15
C TYR A 46 -6.78 6.33 10.49
N PHE A 47 -7.27 7.46 9.97
CA PHE A 47 -6.67 8.77 10.23
C PHE A 47 -6.90 9.33 11.63
N THR A 48 -7.67 8.65 12.46
CA THR A 48 -7.68 8.92 13.92
C THR A 48 -6.51 8.26 14.66
N GLY A 49 -5.64 7.52 13.98
CA GLY A 49 -4.54 6.75 14.57
C GLY A 49 -5.01 5.43 15.19
N LYS A 50 -6.16 4.91 14.76
CA LYS A 50 -6.70 3.62 15.21
C LYS A 50 -6.68 2.61 14.07
N GLU A 51 -6.38 1.36 14.40
CA GLU A 51 -6.52 0.27 13.45
C GLU A 51 -8.01 -0.01 13.19
N PRO A 52 -8.49 0.10 11.93
CA PRO A 52 -9.86 -0.29 11.62
C PRO A 52 -10.05 -1.80 11.77
N ASP A 53 -11.18 -2.23 12.32
CA ASP A 53 -11.52 -3.64 12.56
C ASP A 53 -12.16 -4.36 11.36
N PHE A 54 -12.25 -3.68 10.24
CA PHE A 54 -12.78 -4.20 8.98
C PHE A 54 -11.89 -3.79 7.81
N LEU A 55 -12.01 -4.48 6.68
CA LEU A 55 -11.38 -4.11 5.41
C LEU A 55 -12.46 -4.03 4.33
N PRO A 56 -12.57 -2.91 3.60
CA PRO A 56 -13.50 -2.84 2.49
C PRO A 56 -13.11 -3.82 1.38
N PRO A 57 -14.04 -4.25 0.52
CA PRO A 57 -13.74 -5.15 -0.58
C PRO A 57 -12.74 -4.49 -1.54
N LEU A 58 -11.58 -5.10 -1.70
CA LEU A 58 -10.50 -4.64 -2.58
C LEU A 58 -10.46 -5.50 -3.84
N HIS A 59 -10.22 -4.87 -4.98
CA HIS A 59 -10.03 -5.56 -6.25
C HIS A 59 -8.74 -5.06 -6.95
N PRO A 60 -7.55 -5.40 -6.42
CA PRO A 60 -6.30 -4.99 -7.03
C PRO A 60 -6.10 -5.71 -8.37
N VAL A 61 -5.86 -4.93 -9.43
CA VAL A 61 -5.62 -5.45 -10.78
C VAL A 61 -4.12 -5.46 -11.07
N GLY A 62 -3.58 -6.64 -11.40
CA GLY A 62 -2.16 -6.78 -11.67
C GLY A 62 -1.76 -8.20 -12.07
N SER A 63 -0.48 -8.38 -12.42
CA SER A 63 0.04 -9.71 -12.71
C SER A 63 -0.07 -10.64 -11.49
N PRO A 64 -0.09 -11.98 -11.67
CA PRO A 64 -0.12 -12.93 -10.56
C PRO A 64 0.98 -12.69 -9.52
N PHE A 65 2.16 -12.27 -9.98
CA PHE A 65 3.27 -11.93 -9.08
C PHE A 65 2.95 -10.70 -8.21
N ARG A 66 2.43 -9.61 -8.82
CA ARG A 66 2.02 -8.42 -8.07
C ARG A 66 0.92 -8.73 -7.07
N GLN A 67 -0.09 -9.49 -7.46
CA GLN A 67 -1.17 -9.92 -6.57
C GLN A 67 -0.63 -10.71 -5.37
N SER A 68 0.30 -11.65 -5.60
CA SER A 68 0.94 -12.41 -4.53
C SER A 68 1.75 -11.53 -3.56
N VAL A 69 2.40 -10.47 -4.06
CA VAL A 69 3.06 -9.46 -3.20
C VAL A 69 2.01 -8.73 -2.37
N TRP A 70 0.97 -8.19 -2.99
CA TRP A 70 -0.07 -7.39 -2.31
C TRP A 70 -0.85 -8.19 -1.26
N GLU A 71 -1.07 -9.49 -1.48
CA GLU A 71 -1.60 -10.41 -0.46
C GLU A 71 -0.71 -10.48 0.79
N ILE A 72 0.62 -10.43 0.62
CA ILE A 72 1.54 -10.39 1.76
C ILE A 72 1.48 -9.03 2.45
N LEU A 73 1.38 -7.93 1.67
CA LEU A 73 1.24 -6.58 2.25
C LEU A 73 0.03 -6.49 3.17
N LEU A 74 -1.12 -7.01 2.76
CA LEU A 74 -2.36 -7.02 3.54
C LEU A 74 -2.24 -7.76 4.88
N ARG A 75 -1.22 -8.61 5.03
CA ARG A 75 -0.96 -9.36 6.27
C ARG A 75 0.08 -8.70 7.17
N ILE A 76 0.63 -7.56 6.79
CA ILE A 76 1.55 -6.81 7.65
C ILE A 76 0.71 -6.11 8.72
N PRO A 77 0.91 -6.41 10.01
CA PRO A 77 0.12 -5.80 11.07
C PRO A 77 0.27 -4.27 11.12
N TYR A 78 -0.74 -3.61 11.65
CA TYR A 78 -0.73 -2.18 11.93
C TYR A 78 0.46 -1.81 12.82
N GLY A 79 1.17 -0.73 12.50
CA GLY A 79 2.34 -0.28 13.25
C GLY A 79 3.59 -1.20 13.12
N ARG A 80 3.58 -2.16 12.19
CA ARG A 80 4.73 -3.04 11.95
C ARG A 80 5.31 -2.82 10.57
N THR A 81 6.62 -2.99 10.44
CA THR A 81 7.32 -2.92 9.16
C THR A 81 7.89 -4.27 8.78
N VAL A 82 8.04 -4.48 7.47
CA VAL A 82 8.64 -5.68 6.89
C VAL A 82 9.60 -5.26 5.79
N THR A 83 10.72 -5.94 5.63
CA THR A 83 11.68 -5.62 4.56
C THR A 83 11.28 -6.23 3.22
N TYR A 84 11.71 -5.61 2.10
CA TYR A 84 11.57 -6.20 0.77
C TYR A 84 12.17 -7.62 0.70
N GLY A 85 13.29 -7.84 1.41
CA GLY A 85 13.94 -9.16 1.48
C GLY A 85 13.09 -10.21 2.18
N GLU A 86 12.41 -9.87 3.28
CA GLU A 86 11.49 -10.78 3.97
C GLU A 86 10.29 -11.16 3.11
N ILE A 87 9.71 -10.18 2.39
CA ILE A 87 8.62 -10.46 1.44
C ILE A 87 9.11 -11.40 0.35
N ALA A 88 10.31 -11.15 -0.19
CA ALA A 88 10.91 -12.01 -1.21
C ALA A 88 11.12 -13.45 -0.72
N ARG A 89 11.58 -13.63 0.52
CA ARG A 89 11.74 -14.94 1.15
C ARG A 89 10.39 -15.66 1.30
N ARG A 90 9.36 -14.98 1.86
CA ARG A 90 8.01 -15.54 2.01
C ARG A 90 7.40 -15.96 0.67
N LEU A 91 7.65 -15.19 -0.40
CA LEU A 91 7.20 -15.54 -1.74
C LEU A 91 7.93 -16.75 -2.31
N ALA A 92 9.24 -16.85 -2.10
CA ALA A 92 10.02 -18.01 -2.52
C ALA A 92 9.50 -19.29 -1.86
N GLU A 93 9.31 -19.25 -0.54
CA GLU A 93 8.75 -20.36 0.24
C GLU A 93 7.35 -20.76 -0.26
N LYS A 94 6.43 -19.80 -0.43
CA LYS A 94 5.06 -20.06 -0.89
C LYS A 94 5.00 -20.65 -2.30
N SER A 95 5.91 -20.23 -3.19
CA SER A 95 5.92 -20.64 -4.60
C SER A 95 6.82 -21.84 -4.91
N GLY A 96 7.52 -22.40 -3.92
CA GLY A 96 8.51 -23.46 -4.12
C GLY A 96 9.73 -23.03 -4.95
N ARG A 97 9.98 -21.74 -5.10
CA ARG A 97 11.12 -21.21 -5.86
C ARG A 97 12.35 -21.12 -4.96
N ALA A 98 13.53 -21.40 -5.51
CA ALA A 98 14.79 -21.26 -4.79
C ALA A 98 15.04 -19.81 -4.31
N ARG A 99 14.59 -18.82 -5.07
CA ARG A 99 14.81 -17.40 -4.77
C ARG A 99 13.78 -16.50 -5.48
N VAL A 100 13.41 -15.41 -4.80
CA VAL A 100 12.71 -14.25 -5.38
C VAL A 100 13.57 -13.01 -5.13
N SER A 101 13.66 -12.11 -6.12
CA SER A 101 14.45 -10.89 -6.00
C SER A 101 13.71 -9.83 -5.16
N ALA A 102 14.41 -9.23 -4.20
CA ALA A 102 13.89 -8.08 -3.44
C ALA A 102 13.59 -6.86 -4.36
N GLN A 103 14.35 -6.69 -5.45
CA GLN A 103 14.11 -5.66 -6.45
C GLN A 103 12.79 -5.91 -7.20
N ALA A 104 12.49 -7.15 -7.57
CA ALA A 104 11.21 -7.51 -8.20
C ALA A 104 10.03 -7.25 -7.24
N VAL A 105 10.20 -7.55 -5.94
CA VAL A 105 9.23 -7.20 -4.89
C VAL A 105 9.05 -5.69 -4.81
N GLY A 106 10.14 -4.91 -4.82
CA GLY A 106 10.10 -3.45 -4.81
C GLY A 106 9.29 -2.89 -5.99
N GLY A 107 9.51 -3.42 -7.19
CA GLY A 107 8.71 -3.08 -8.37
C GLY A 107 7.22 -3.39 -8.18
N ALA A 108 6.87 -4.54 -7.62
CA ALA A 108 5.46 -4.91 -7.34
C ALA A 108 4.83 -4.02 -6.27
N VAL A 109 5.57 -3.68 -5.20
CA VAL A 109 5.14 -2.75 -4.14
C VAL A 109 4.90 -1.36 -4.71
N GLY A 110 5.79 -0.86 -5.59
CA GLY A 110 5.65 0.45 -6.24
C GLY A 110 4.47 0.55 -7.22
N HIS A 111 3.95 -0.59 -7.70
CA HIS A 111 2.76 -0.64 -8.55
C HIS A 111 1.45 -0.84 -7.75
N ASN A 112 1.49 -0.66 -6.44
CA ASN A 112 0.27 -0.68 -5.64
C ASN A 112 -0.57 0.56 -5.93
N GLU A 113 -1.73 0.36 -6.54
CA GLU A 113 -2.66 1.43 -6.90
C GLU A 113 -3.66 1.77 -5.76
N ILE A 114 -3.75 0.90 -4.74
CA ILE A 114 -4.67 1.06 -3.60
C ILE A 114 -3.86 1.39 -2.35
N SER A 115 -3.21 2.55 -2.36
CA SER A 115 -2.35 3.00 -1.27
C SER A 115 -3.10 3.09 0.07
N ILE A 116 -2.40 2.89 1.17
CA ILE A 116 -2.88 2.85 2.57
C ILE A 116 -3.69 1.60 2.87
N LEU A 117 -4.78 1.32 2.17
CA LEU A 117 -5.59 0.10 2.32
C LEU A 117 -4.74 -1.16 2.06
N ILE A 118 -3.94 -1.16 1.00
CA ILE A 118 -2.84 -2.11 0.82
C ILE A 118 -1.56 -1.42 1.32
N PRO A 119 -1.04 -1.79 2.50
CA PRO A 119 -0.11 -0.97 3.26
C PRO A 119 1.34 -1.03 2.75
N CYS A 120 1.58 -0.56 1.52
CA CYS A 120 2.93 -0.50 0.94
C CYS A 120 3.89 0.43 1.71
N HIS A 121 3.37 1.39 2.50
CA HIS A 121 4.17 2.23 3.38
C HIS A 121 4.84 1.44 4.53
N ARG A 122 4.34 0.25 4.89
CA ARG A 122 4.94 -0.63 5.91
C ARG A 122 6.14 -1.42 5.39
N VAL A 123 6.48 -1.32 4.08
CA VAL A 123 7.63 -2.02 3.51
C VAL A 123 8.84 -1.10 3.54
N VAL A 124 9.95 -1.60 4.11
CA VAL A 124 11.19 -0.86 4.29
C VAL A 124 12.38 -1.57 3.62
N GLY A 125 13.45 -0.84 3.39
CA GLY A 125 14.70 -1.42 2.95
C GLY A 125 15.45 -2.14 4.07
N THR A 126 16.56 -2.78 3.72
CA THR A 126 17.45 -3.44 4.68
C THR A 126 17.93 -2.44 5.74
N GLY A 127 17.95 -2.87 6.98
CA GLY A 127 18.38 -2.05 8.11
C GLY A 127 17.43 -0.91 8.47
N GLY A 128 16.16 -0.94 8.02
CA GLY A 128 15.18 0.09 8.36
C GLY A 128 15.16 1.30 7.41
N SER A 129 15.80 1.19 6.25
CA SER A 129 15.83 2.28 5.26
C SER A 129 14.45 2.60 4.71
N LEU A 130 14.00 3.84 4.88
CA LEU A 130 12.72 4.35 4.37
C LEU A 130 12.88 4.75 2.90
N THR A 131 12.79 3.77 2.00
CA THR A 131 12.88 3.96 0.57
C THR A 131 11.57 3.58 -0.11
N GLY A 132 11.38 4.04 -1.34
CA GLY A 132 10.38 3.51 -2.25
C GLY A 132 8.93 3.66 -1.79
N TYR A 133 8.42 4.88 -1.79
CA TYR A 133 6.99 5.13 -1.61
C TYR A 133 6.47 6.11 -2.67
N ALA A 134 5.48 5.68 -3.44
CA ALA A 134 4.93 6.49 -4.55
C ALA A 134 4.35 7.84 -4.08
N GLY A 135 3.86 7.91 -2.85
CA GLY A 135 3.37 9.14 -2.23
C GLY A 135 4.45 10.08 -1.71
N GLY A 136 5.72 9.67 -1.74
CA GLY A 136 6.85 10.42 -1.16
C GLY A 136 7.18 9.96 0.26
N ILE A 137 8.46 10.08 0.63
CA ILE A 137 8.98 9.57 1.91
C ILE A 137 8.37 10.28 3.11
N ASP A 138 8.10 11.57 3.02
CA ASP A 138 7.47 12.34 4.10
C ASP A 138 6.10 11.77 4.49
N LYS A 139 5.29 11.36 3.51
CA LYS A 139 4.00 10.73 3.77
C LYS A 139 4.16 9.33 4.35
N LYS A 140 5.17 8.57 3.88
CA LYS A 140 5.50 7.26 4.46
C LYS A 140 5.86 7.37 5.95
N VAL A 141 6.70 8.33 6.31
CA VAL A 141 7.06 8.61 7.71
C VAL A 141 5.81 8.91 8.53
N ARG A 142 4.99 9.88 8.07
CA ARG A 142 3.77 10.27 8.77
C ARG A 142 2.76 9.12 8.96
N LEU A 143 2.64 8.24 7.98
CA LEU A 143 1.76 7.07 8.09
C LEU A 143 2.30 6.08 9.13
N LEU A 144 3.60 5.82 9.14
CA LEU A 144 4.23 4.95 10.15
C LEU A 144 4.12 5.53 11.56
N GLU A 145 4.33 6.85 11.71
CA GLU A 145 4.14 7.54 12.98
C GLU A 145 2.68 7.50 13.45
N LEU A 146 1.73 7.71 12.53
CA LEU A 146 0.29 7.62 12.82
C LEU A 146 -0.08 6.23 13.33
N GLU A 147 0.52 5.20 12.77
CA GLU A 147 0.33 3.81 13.18
C GLU A 147 1.08 3.43 14.48
N GLY A 148 1.85 4.35 15.05
CA GLY A 148 2.67 4.08 16.23
C GLY A 148 3.80 3.06 15.97
N ALA A 149 4.30 2.99 14.74
CA ALA A 149 5.43 2.13 14.41
C ALA A 149 6.69 2.53 15.18
N ASP A 150 7.52 1.55 15.52
CA ASP A 150 8.80 1.84 16.14
C ASP A 150 9.75 2.48 15.13
N MET A 151 9.98 3.79 15.30
CA MET A 151 10.79 4.60 14.40
C MET A 151 12.29 4.60 14.76
N ARG A 152 12.71 3.97 15.88
CA ARG A 152 14.10 4.06 16.37
C ARG A 152 15.13 3.54 15.39
N ASP A 153 14.81 2.47 14.67
CA ASP A 153 15.69 1.84 13.69
C ASP A 153 15.35 2.23 12.24
N LEU A 154 14.43 3.17 12.05
CA LEU A 154 14.03 3.64 10.73
C LEU A 154 14.73 4.96 10.38
N PHE A 155 15.25 5.07 9.15
CA PHE A 155 15.94 6.26 8.70
C PHE A 155 15.67 6.58 7.23
N VAL A 156 15.69 7.87 6.90
CA VAL A 156 15.63 8.34 5.51
C VAL A 156 17.05 8.37 4.95
N PRO A 157 17.35 7.60 3.90
CA PRO A 157 18.70 7.57 3.34
C PRO A 157 19.07 8.91 2.71
N LYS A 158 20.33 9.38 2.93
CA LYS A 158 20.86 10.65 2.36
C LYS A 158 20.99 10.60 0.83
N LYS A 159 21.19 9.42 0.27
CA LYS A 159 21.21 9.12 -1.17
C LYS A 159 20.40 7.87 -1.36
N GLY A 160 19.43 7.89 -2.20
CA GLY A 160 18.64 6.70 -2.42
C GLY A 160 17.48 6.96 -3.35
N THR A 161 17.26 6.00 -4.13
CA THR A 161 16.28 5.91 -5.17
C THR A 161 14.88 6.13 -4.61
N ALA A 162 14.30 7.25 -5.00
CA ALA A 162 12.89 7.21 -5.30
C ALA A 162 12.69 6.13 -6.37
N LEU A 163 11.68 5.30 -6.23
CA LEU A 163 11.21 4.49 -7.33
C LEU A 163 10.63 5.37 -8.41
#